data_09d821ede74001635693bbf97a481157
#
_entry.id   09d821ede74001635693bbf97a481157
#
_cell.length_a   1.000
_cell.length_b   1.000
_cell.length_c   1.000
_cell.angle_alpha   90.00
_cell.angle_beta   90.00
_cell.angle_gamma   90.00
#
_symmetry.space_group_name_H-M   'P 1'
#
loop_
_entity.id
_entity.type
_entity.pdbx_description
1 polymer ?
#
loop_
_entity_poly.entity_id
_entity_poly.type
_entity_poly.pdbx_seq_one_letter_code
_entity_poly.pdbx_strand_id
1 'polypeptide(L)'
;AVSQLKELYDKAIEDVGEANAMIFEIHQMMLEDLDYLESIENIIRTQEVNAEFAVATTADNFAQMFAAMDDAYMQGRAADVKDVSERVLDILCGVSGGMKEMTEPCIIAADDLAPSETVQLDKSKVLGFATMYGSSNSHTAILARTMNIPAVIGLGEDLLTKYDGKMAVIDGFTGMLY
;
A
#
# COMPACT_ATOMS: atom_id res chain seq x y z
N ALA A 1 -7.36 9.72 -9.64
CA ALA A 1 -6.22 8.90 -9.22
C ALA A 1 -4.88 9.60 -9.50
N VAL A 2 -4.52 9.92 -10.77
CA VAL A 2 -3.22 10.54 -11.13
C VAL A 2 -2.95 11.81 -10.32
N SER A 3 -3.91 12.74 -10.22
CA SER A 3 -3.74 13.98 -9.42
C SER A 3 -3.45 13.69 -7.94
N GLN A 4 -4.11 12.70 -7.36
CA GLN A 4 -3.87 12.29 -5.98
C GLN A 4 -2.48 11.69 -5.78
N LEU A 5 -2.01 10.88 -6.76
CA LEU A 5 -0.64 10.32 -6.72
C LEU A 5 0.42 11.41 -6.81
N LYS A 6 0.15 12.49 -7.56
CA LYS A 6 1.04 13.64 -7.61
C LYS A 6 1.11 14.37 -6.26
N GLU A 7 -0.02 14.58 -5.60
CA GLU A 7 -0.05 15.16 -4.25
C GLU A 7 0.69 14.28 -3.23
N LEU A 8 0.54 12.95 -3.34
CA LEU A 8 1.29 12.01 -2.51
C LEU A 8 2.79 12.04 -2.79
N TYR A 9 3.20 12.19 -4.06
CA TYR A 9 4.59 12.36 -4.43
C TYR A 9 5.20 13.60 -3.78
N ASP A 10 4.54 14.75 -3.92
CA ASP A 10 5.01 16.01 -3.34
C ASP A 10 5.16 15.91 -1.80
N LYS A 11 4.18 15.28 -1.13
CA LYS A 11 4.23 15.01 0.30
C LYS A 11 5.36 14.03 0.67
N ALA A 12 5.53 12.97 -0.10
CA ALA A 12 6.54 11.95 0.15
C ALA A 12 7.97 12.49 0.02
N ILE A 13 8.23 13.43 -0.90
CA ILE A 13 9.54 14.08 -1.01
C ILE A 13 9.95 14.71 0.32
N GLU A 14 9.04 15.45 0.96
CA GLU A 14 9.30 16.11 2.24
C GLU A 14 9.50 15.11 3.37
N ASP A 15 8.76 14.01 3.33
CA ASP A 15 8.64 13.04 4.41
C ASP A 15 9.72 11.97 4.42
N VAL A 16 10.02 11.38 3.26
CA VAL A 16 10.89 10.20 3.12
C VAL A 16 11.98 10.37 2.07
N GLY A 17 12.04 11.53 1.42
CA GLY A 17 13.01 11.89 0.41
C GLY A 17 12.66 11.38 -1.00
N GLU A 18 13.30 12.01 -2.00
CA GLU A 18 13.01 11.82 -3.42
C GLU A 18 13.09 10.36 -3.87
N ALA A 19 14.12 9.63 -3.42
CA ALA A 19 14.31 8.23 -3.81
C ALA A 19 13.14 7.32 -3.42
N ASN A 20 12.51 7.56 -2.27
CA ASN A 20 11.35 6.81 -1.81
C ASN A 20 10.03 7.34 -2.40
N ALA A 21 9.99 8.63 -2.74
CA ALA A 21 8.83 9.26 -3.39
C ALA A 21 8.65 8.79 -4.84
N MET A 22 9.72 8.37 -5.53
CA MET A 22 9.67 7.89 -6.93
C MET A 22 8.65 6.78 -7.17
N ILE A 23 8.24 6.03 -6.16
CA ILE A 23 7.20 5.01 -6.29
C ILE A 23 5.88 5.62 -6.80
N PHE A 24 5.55 6.84 -6.41
CA PHE A 24 4.32 7.50 -6.85
C PHE A 24 4.38 7.98 -8.31
N GLU A 25 5.57 8.28 -8.84
CA GLU A 25 5.74 8.50 -10.30
C GLU A 25 5.51 7.21 -11.07
N ILE A 26 6.07 6.10 -10.59
CA ILE A 26 5.85 4.79 -11.19
C ILE A 26 4.36 4.42 -11.17
N HIS A 27 3.66 4.68 -10.07
CA HIS A 27 2.22 4.48 -9.97
C HIS A 27 1.43 5.34 -10.97
N GLN A 28 1.85 6.59 -11.20
CA GLN A 28 1.23 7.44 -12.24
C GLN A 28 1.44 6.82 -13.63
N MET A 29 2.67 6.36 -13.95
CA MET A 29 2.97 5.70 -15.22
C MET A 29 2.13 4.42 -15.42
N MET A 30 1.91 3.64 -14.36
CA MET A 30 1.06 2.45 -14.42
C MET A 30 -0.39 2.79 -14.75
N LEU A 31 -0.93 3.88 -14.20
CA LEU A 31 -2.29 4.36 -14.51
C LEU A 31 -2.45 4.90 -15.94
N GLU A 32 -1.36 5.32 -16.55
CA GLU A 32 -1.32 5.85 -17.92
C GLU A 32 -0.87 4.79 -18.93
N ASP A 33 -0.55 3.58 -18.47
CA ASP A 33 -0.12 2.46 -19.30
C ASP A 33 -1.24 2.01 -20.24
N LEU A 34 -0.93 1.92 -21.54
CA LEU A 34 -1.91 1.59 -22.57
C LEU A 34 -2.45 0.17 -22.42
N ASP A 35 -1.62 -0.80 -22.08
CA ASP A 35 -2.05 -2.19 -21.93
C ASP A 35 -3.00 -2.35 -20.74
N TYR A 36 -2.73 -1.61 -19.65
CA TYR A 36 -3.60 -1.58 -18.48
C TYR A 36 -4.97 -0.96 -18.82
N LEU A 37 -4.98 0.19 -19.47
CA LEU A 37 -6.21 0.89 -19.86
C LEU A 37 -7.02 0.09 -20.89
N GLU A 38 -6.38 -0.43 -21.92
CA GLU A 38 -7.02 -1.26 -22.95
C GLU A 38 -7.61 -2.55 -22.36
N SER A 39 -6.94 -3.16 -21.38
CA SER A 39 -7.47 -4.34 -20.68
C SER A 39 -8.78 -4.02 -19.97
N ILE A 40 -8.85 -2.89 -19.23
CA ILE A 40 -10.08 -2.45 -18.55
C ILE A 40 -11.19 -2.20 -19.57
N GLU A 41 -10.91 -1.42 -20.62
CA GLU A 41 -11.90 -1.12 -21.65
C GLU A 41 -12.40 -2.37 -22.38
N ASN A 42 -11.51 -3.31 -22.67
CA ASN A 42 -11.87 -4.55 -23.34
C ASN A 42 -12.80 -5.41 -22.47
N ILE A 43 -12.52 -5.53 -21.16
CA ILE A 43 -13.37 -6.25 -20.21
C ILE A 43 -14.77 -5.62 -20.17
N ILE A 44 -14.86 -4.28 -20.06
CA ILE A 44 -16.15 -3.58 -20.07
C ILE A 44 -16.93 -3.89 -21.37
N ARG A 45 -16.27 -3.78 -22.53
CA ARG A 45 -16.94 -3.95 -23.83
C ARG A 45 -17.35 -5.38 -24.14
N THR A 46 -16.51 -6.36 -23.75
CA THR A 46 -16.75 -7.77 -24.12
C THR A 46 -17.60 -8.53 -23.13
N GLN A 47 -17.55 -8.13 -21.86
CA GLN A 47 -18.31 -8.80 -20.79
C GLN A 47 -19.54 -7.99 -20.33
N GLU A 48 -19.73 -6.78 -20.85
CA GLU A 48 -20.84 -5.89 -20.49
C GLU A 48 -20.96 -5.63 -18.98
N VAL A 49 -19.81 -5.46 -18.31
CA VAL A 49 -19.69 -5.23 -16.87
C VAL A 49 -19.40 -3.76 -16.55
N ASN A 50 -19.56 -3.39 -15.28
CA ASN A 50 -19.23 -2.05 -14.81
C ASN A 50 -17.70 -1.80 -14.72
N ALA A 51 -17.32 -0.55 -14.54
CA ALA A 51 -15.91 -0.16 -14.48
C ALA A 51 -15.19 -0.75 -13.26
N GLU A 52 -15.87 -0.83 -12.12
CA GLU A 52 -15.29 -1.36 -10.87
C GLU A 52 -14.90 -2.83 -11.05
N PHE A 53 -15.77 -3.65 -11.64
CA PHE A 53 -15.46 -5.05 -11.91
C PHE A 53 -14.28 -5.18 -12.90
N ALA A 54 -14.26 -4.37 -13.94
CA ALA A 54 -13.21 -4.39 -14.95
C ALA A 54 -11.85 -4.00 -14.36
N VAL A 55 -11.79 -2.96 -13.53
CA VAL A 55 -10.56 -2.53 -12.83
C VAL A 55 -10.08 -3.64 -11.89
N ALA A 56 -10.95 -4.21 -11.04
CA ALA A 56 -10.58 -5.28 -10.12
C ALA A 56 -10.03 -6.50 -10.87
N THR A 57 -10.71 -6.92 -11.95
CA THR A 57 -10.27 -8.06 -12.77
C THR A 57 -8.93 -7.79 -13.46
N THR A 58 -8.73 -6.59 -13.99
CA THR A 58 -7.46 -6.19 -14.61
C THR A 58 -6.34 -6.18 -13.58
N ALA A 59 -6.58 -5.63 -12.39
CA ALA A 59 -5.62 -5.62 -11.29
C ALA A 59 -5.15 -7.03 -10.92
N ASP A 60 -6.09 -7.96 -10.76
CA ASP A 60 -5.77 -9.35 -10.43
C ASP A 60 -4.96 -10.04 -11.53
N ASN A 61 -5.32 -9.82 -12.81
CA ASN A 61 -4.61 -10.41 -13.94
C ASN A 61 -3.17 -9.87 -14.03
N PHE A 62 -2.96 -8.57 -13.92
CA PHE A 62 -1.63 -7.97 -13.96
C PHE A 62 -0.79 -8.36 -12.74
N ALA A 63 -1.40 -8.37 -11.53
CA ALA A 63 -0.69 -8.80 -10.33
C ALA A 63 -0.24 -10.26 -10.41
N GLN A 64 -1.07 -11.16 -10.94
CA GLN A 64 -0.70 -12.57 -11.18
C GLN A 64 0.40 -12.70 -12.22
N MET A 65 0.33 -11.91 -13.30
CA MET A 65 1.36 -11.89 -14.33
C MET A 65 2.72 -11.47 -13.75
N PHE A 66 2.77 -10.38 -13.00
CA PHE A 66 4.00 -9.91 -12.36
C PHE A 66 4.52 -10.91 -11.31
N ALA A 67 3.64 -11.48 -10.48
CA ALA A 67 4.02 -12.46 -9.47
C ALA A 67 4.59 -13.76 -10.06
N ALA A 68 4.22 -14.11 -11.30
CA ALA A 68 4.71 -15.30 -12.01
C ALA A 68 6.05 -15.07 -12.74
N MET A 69 6.59 -13.85 -12.76
CA MET A 69 7.89 -13.56 -13.38
C MET A 69 9.05 -14.09 -12.54
N ASP A 70 10.15 -14.50 -13.20
CA ASP A 70 11.36 -15.00 -12.52
C ASP A 70 12.25 -13.89 -11.93
N ASP A 71 11.83 -12.64 -11.99
CA ASP A 71 12.56 -11.46 -11.51
C ASP A 71 11.90 -10.91 -10.23
N ALA A 72 12.65 -10.89 -9.13
CA ALA A 72 12.14 -10.43 -7.82
C ALA A 72 11.69 -8.95 -7.83
N TYR A 73 12.31 -8.11 -8.66
CA TYR A 73 11.89 -6.71 -8.81
C TYR A 73 10.52 -6.63 -9.48
N MET A 74 10.31 -7.43 -10.54
CA MET A 74 9.03 -7.49 -11.25
C MET A 74 7.94 -8.14 -10.37
N GLN A 75 8.27 -9.16 -9.58
CA GLN A 75 7.33 -9.74 -8.61
C GLN A 75 6.83 -8.69 -7.60
N GLY A 76 7.69 -7.77 -7.17
CA GLY A 76 7.31 -6.65 -6.30
C GLY A 76 6.24 -5.73 -6.91
N ARG A 77 6.20 -5.63 -8.26
CA ARG A 77 5.20 -4.82 -8.96
C ARG A 77 3.76 -5.33 -8.82
N ALA A 78 3.57 -6.59 -8.44
CA ALA A 78 2.25 -7.14 -8.18
C ALA A 78 1.52 -6.37 -7.06
N ALA A 79 2.23 -5.96 -6.02
CA ALA A 79 1.68 -5.13 -4.94
C ALA A 79 1.38 -3.71 -5.42
N ASP A 80 2.25 -3.12 -6.24
CA ASP A 80 2.07 -1.78 -6.78
C ASP A 80 0.81 -1.69 -7.66
N VAL A 81 0.59 -2.68 -8.53
CA VAL A 81 -0.63 -2.75 -9.36
C VAL A 81 -1.89 -2.79 -8.50
N LYS A 82 -1.87 -3.53 -7.40
CA LYS A 82 -3.01 -3.61 -6.48
C LYS A 82 -3.27 -2.26 -5.79
N ASP A 83 -2.24 -1.60 -5.25
CA ASP A 83 -2.36 -0.28 -4.61
C ASP A 83 -2.95 0.76 -5.58
N VAL A 84 -2.41 0.81 -6.80
CA VAL A 84 -2.89 1.74 -7.84
C VAL A 84 -4.34 1.46 -8.22
N SER A 85 -4.71 0.19 -8.39
CA SER A 85 -6.05 -0.20 -8.81
C SER A 85 -7.07 0.00 -7.69
N GLU A 86 -6.71 -0.26 -6.43
CA GLU A 86 -7.56 0.00 -5.27
C GLU A 86 -7.90 1.48 -5.16
N ARG A 87 -6.93 2.35 -5.39
CA ARG A 87 -7.16 3.80 -5.47
C ARG A 87 -8.17 4.18 -6.55
N VAL A 88 -8.12 3.55 -7.72
CA VAL A 88 -9.11 3.78 -8.79
C VAL A 88 -10.49 3.30 -8.34
N LEU A 89 -10.56 2.12 -7.72
CA LEU A 89 -11.80 1.56 -7.18
C LEU A 89 -12.43 2.45 -6.12
N ASP A 90 -11.64 2.98 -5.20
CA ASP A 90 -12.12 3.91 -4.16
C ASP A 90 -12.79 5.13 -4.78
N ILE A 91 -12.18 5.70 -5.81
CA ILE A 91 -12.74 6.85 -6.52
C ILE A 91 -14.04 6.48 -7.24
N LEU A 92 -14.07 5.33 -7.94
CA LEU A 92 -15.26 4.86 -8.65
C LEU A 92 -16.42 4.58 -7.68
N CYS A 93 -16.13 3.95 -6.55
CA CYS A 93 -17.12 3.64 -5.52
C CYS A 93 -17.52 4.85 -4.66
N GLY A 94 -16.87 6.02 -4.85
CA GLY A 94 -17.11 7.20 -4.02
C GLY A 94 -16.67 7.02 -2.56
N VAL A 95 -15.78 6.05 -2.32
CA VAL A 95 -15.19 5.83 -1.01
C VAL A 95 -14.09 6.87 -0.82
N SER A 96 -14.17 7.66 0.23
CA SER A 96 -13.04 8.50 0.61
C SER A 96 -11.97 7.58 1.19
N GLY A 97 -11.10 7.09 0.33
CA GLY A 97 -9.96 6.27 0.71
C GLY A 97 -9.05 7.09 1.62
N GLY A 98 -9.13 6.83 2.89
CA GLY A 98 -8.26 7.41 3.89
C GLY A 98 -8.27 6.48 5.11
N MET A 99 -7.07 6.22 5.66
CA MET A 99 -6.98 5.59 6.97
C MET A 99 -7.86 6.35 7.95
N LYS A 100 -8.54 5.63 8.84
CA LYS A 100 -9.26 6.24 9.96
C LYS A 100 -8.37 7.28 10.62
N GLU A 101 -8.90 8.47 10.81
CA GLU A 101 -8.18 9.55 11.48
C GLU A 101 -7.71 9.06 12.86
N MET A 102 -6.41 8.98 13.03
CA MET A 102 -5.82 8.57 14.30
C MET A 102 -6.10 9.64 15.35
N THR A 103 -6.87 9.31 16.36
CA THR A 103 -7.21 10.24 17.45
C THR A 103 -6.13 10.29 18.53
N GLU A 104 -5.42 9.17 18.73
CA GLU A 104 -4.41 9.00 19.78
C GLU A 104 -3.14 8.33 19.22
N PRO A 105 -1.97 8.52 19.86
CA PRO A 105 -0.76 7.79 19.49
C PRO A 105 -0.96 6.27 19.64
N CYS A 106 -0.63 5.52 18.56
CA CYS A 106 -0.87 4.08 18.54
C CYS A 106 0.20 3.32 17.73
N ILE A 107 0.25 2.01 17.92
CA ILE A 107 0.96 1.06 17.07
C ILE A 107 0.00 0.70 15.94
N ILE A 108 0.45 0.86 14.70
CA ILE A 108 -0.33 0.48 13.51
C ILE A 108 -0.15 -1.02 13.28
N ALA A 109 -1.26 -1.75 13.26
CA ALA A 109 -1.31 -3.17 12.90
C ALA A 109 -2.02 -3.34 11.56
N ALA A 110 -1.40 -4.04 10.62
CA ALA A 110 -1.93 -4.28 9.28
C ALA A 110 -1.46 -5.61 8.71
N ASP A 111 -2.10 -6.06 7.64
CA ASP A 111 -1.59 -7.20 6.87
C ASP A 111 -0.27 -6.83 6.21
N ASP A 112 -0.24 -5.74 5.48
CA ASP A 112 0.91 -5.00 4.97
C ASP A 112 0.45 -3.53 4.80
N LEU A 113 1.37 -2.62 4.53
CA LEU A 113 1.05 -1.23 4.27
C LEU A 113 1.57 -0.82 2.89
N ALA A 114 0.66 -0.38 2.05
CA ALA A 114 1.00 0.19 0.76
C ALA A 114 1.73 1.54 0.90
N PRO A 115 2.54 1.93 -0.09
CA PRO A 115 3.21 3.24 -0.09
C PRO A 115 2.24 4.39 0.13
N SER A 116 1.09 4.32 -0.51
CA SER A 116 0.05 5.35 -0.44
C SER A 116 -0.58 5.48 0.95
N GLU A 117 -0.69 4.39 1.69
CA GLU A 117 -1.18 4.39 3.07
C GLU A 117 -0.15 4.99 4.01
N THR A 118 1.11 4.60 3.86
CA THR A 118 2.20 5.06 4.75
C THR A 118 2.42 6.56 4.72
N VAL A 119 2.28 7.21 3.56
CA VAL A 119 2.42 8.67 3.41
C VAL A 119 1.22 9.45 3.98
N GLN A 120 0.05 8.80 4.11
CA GLN A 120 -1.14 9.43 4.68
C GLN A 120 -1.17 9.41 6.21
N LEU A 121 -0.31 8.62 6.85
CA LEU A 121 -0.25 8.54 8.31
C LEU A 121 0.15 9.88 8.95
N ASP A 122 -0.51 10.18 10.07
CA ASP A 122 -0.04 11.23 10.98
C ASP A 122 1.16 10.71 11.79
N LYS A 123 2.36 11.00 11.30
CA LYS A 123 3.62 10.52 11.86
C LYS A 123 3.82 10.90 13.32
N SER A 124 3.19 11.98 13.80
CA SER A 124 3.28 12.39 15.19
C SER A 124 2.55 11.45 16.15
N LYS A 125 1.65 10.61 15.60
CA LYS A 125 0.83 9.65 16.34
C LYS A 125 1.24 8.20 16.12
N VAL A 126 2.15 7.91 15.19
CA VAL A 126 2.62 6.55 14.96
C VAL A 126 3.73 6.20 15.95
N LEU A 127 3.47 5.22 16.82
CA LEU A 127 4.44 4.73 17.79
C LEU A 127 5.26 3.54 17.28
N GLY A 128 4.77 2.84 16.27
CA GLY A 128 5.43 1.69 15.64
C GLY A 128 4.53 0.97 14.65
N PHE A 129 5.10 0.00 13.93
CA PHE A 129 4.39 -0.83 12.96
C PHE A 129 4.48 -2.31 13.31
N ALA A 130 3.36 -3.01 13.20
CA ALA A 130 3.25 -4.45 13.31
C ALA A 130 2.55 -4.99 12.07
N THR A 131 3.21 -5.79 11.21
CA THR A 131 2.59 -6.33 10.01
C THR A 131 2.61 -7.84 9.95
N MET A 132 1.54 -8.42 9.38
CA MET A 132 1.43 -9.85 9.14
C MET A 132 2.44 -10.33 8.11
N TYR A 133 2.57 -9.56 7.03
CA TYR A 133 3.45 -9.85 5.90
C TYR A 133 4.51 -8.76 5.75
N GLY A 134 5.28 -8.85 4.69
CA GLY A 134 6.34 -7.91 4.37
C GLY A 134 7.74 -8.46 4.63
N SER A 135 8.72 -7.65 4.32
CA SER A 135 10.15 -7.96 4.47
C SER A 135 10.92 -6.76 5.00
N SER A 136 12.18 -6.96 5.32
CA SER A 136 13.07 -5.86 5.73
C SER A 136 13.24 -4.75 4.68
N ASN A 137 12.81 -5.00 3.44
CA ASN A 137 12.85 -4.06 2.32
C ASN A 137 11.45 -3.58 1.92
N SER A 138 10.39 -3.92 2.67
CA SER A 138 9.04 -3.40 2.43
C SER A 138 8.98 -1.88 2.68
N HIS A 139 7.98 -1.23 2.09
CA HIS A 139 7.75 0.21 2.30
C HIS A 139 7.55 0.55 3.77
N THR A 140 6.85 -0.29 4.52
CA THR A 140 6.66 -0.16 5.97
C THR A 140 7.99 -0.17 6.72
N ALA A 141 8.90 -1.10 6.36
CA ALA A 141 10.22 -1.19 6.99
C ALA A 141 11.10 0.03 6.68
N ILE A 142 11.03 0.54 5.44
CA ILE A 142 11.75 1.74 5.02
C ILE A 142 11.22 2.96 5.78
N LEU A 143 9.90 3.12 5.85
CA LEU A 143 9.27 4.21 6.59
C LEU A 143 9.63 4.19 8.07
N ALA A 144 9.52 3.03 8.73
CA ALA A 144 9.86 2.88 10.14
C ALA A 144 11.30 3.31 10.43
N ARG A 145 12.25 2.90 9.57
CA ARG A 145 13.65 3.33 9.68
C ARG A 145 13.81 4.84 9.49
N THR A 146 13.12 5.42 8.51
CA THR A 146 13.16 6.86 8.25
C THR A 146 12.61 7.66 9.43
N MET A 147 11.53 7.17 10.03
CA MET A 147 10.91 7.78 11.22
C MET A 147 11.64 7.46 12.53
N ASN A 148 12.60 6.54 12.50
CA ASN A 148 13.31 6.04 13.70
C ASN A 148 12.34 5.49 14.77
N ILE A 149 11.34 4.73 14.34
CA ILE A 149 10.35 4.06 15.20
C ILE A 149 10.46 2.53 15.06
N PRO A 150 10.05 1.75 16.09
CA PRO A 150 10.10 0.30 16.04
C PRO A 150 9.12 -0.27 15.00
N ALA A 151 9.55 -1.33 14.31
CA ALA A 151 8.67 -2.12 13.45
C ALA A 151 8.98 -3.61 13.64
N VAL A 152 7.92 -4.40 13.72
CA VAL A 152 7.96 -5.86 13.69
C VAL A 152 7.15 -6.33 12.49
N ILE A 153 7.81 -7.02 11.57
CA ILE A 153 7.28 -7.37 10.25
C ILE A 153 7.28 -8.89 10.10
N GLY A 154 6.26 -9.43 9.45
CA GLY A 154 6.16 -10.86 9.23
C GLY A 154 5.67 -11.63 10.45
N LEU A 155 4.78 -11.06 11.25
CA LEU A 155 4.14 -11.70 12.40
C LEU A 155 3.21 -12.86 12.00
N GLY A 156 2.84 -12.93 10.71
CA GLY A 156 1.93 -13.95 10.22
C GLY A 156 0.52 -13.85 10.83
N GLU A 157 -0.18 -14.96 10.84
CA GLU A 157 -1.57 -15.05 11.30
C GLU A 157 -1.75 -14.83 12.81
N ASP A 158 -0.66 -14.69 13.56
CA ASP A 158 -0.72 -14.38 14.99
C ASP A 158 -1.20 -12.94 15.26
N LEU A 159 -1.06 -12.05 14.28
CA LEU A 159 -1.58 -10.68 14.35
C LEU A 159 -3.08 -10.66 14.02
N LEU A 160 -3.91 -10.69 15.04
CA LEU A 160 -5.36 -10.82 14.90
C LEU A 160 -6.09 -9.50 15.19
N THR A 161 -7.18 -9.25 14.47
CA THR A 161 -8.06 -8.08 14.67
C THR A 161 -8.63 -7.96 16.09
N LYS A 162 -8.71 -9.07 16.84
CA LYS A 162 -9.15 -9.08 18.25
C LYS A 162 -8.22 -8.28 19.18
N TYR A 163 -7.02 -7.93 18.71
CA TYR A 163 -6.07 -7.12 19.47
C TYR A 163 -6.26 -5.62 19.24
N ASP A 164 -7.11 -5.21 18.30
CA ASP A 164 -7.42 -3.80 18.08
C ASP A 164 -7.90 -3.12 19.38
N GLY A 165 -7.38 -1.94 19.65
CA GLY A 165 -7.64 -1.17 20.87
C GLY A 165 -7.03 -1.75 22.15
N LYS A 166 -6.13 -2.74 22.07
CA LYS A 166 -5.41 -3.27 23.23
C LYS A 166 -4.11 -2.52 23.49
N MET A 167 -3.70 -2.51 24.75
CA MET A 167 -2.35 -2.07 25.11
C MET A 167 -1.32 -3.07 24.59
N ALA A 168 -0.30 -2.57 23.93
CA ALA A 168 0.77 -3.40 23.40
C ALA A 168 2.14 -2.74 23.61
N VAL A 169 3.17 -3.56 23.62
CA VAL A 169 4.59 -3.13 23.64
C VAL A 169 5.28 -3.72 22.41
N ILE A 170 5.88 -2.87 21.61
CA ILE A 170 6.63 -3.29 20.41
C ILE A 170 8.12 -3.10 20.63
N ASP A 171 8.91 -4.13 20.37
CA ASP A 171 10.37 -4.11 20.44
C ASP A 171 10.96 -4.49 19.07
N GLY A 172 11.37 -3.47 18.33
CA GLY A 172 11.98 -3.63 17.00
C GLY A 172 13.38 -4.25 17.02
N PHE A 173 14.07 -4.34 18.19
CA PHE A 173 15.38 -4.99 18.30
C PHE A 173 15.24 -6.52 18.45
N THR A 174 14.28 -6.96 19.23
CA THR A 174 14.04 -8.38 19.46
C THR A 174 13.03 -8.98 18.48
N GLY A 175 12.29 -8.14 17.75
CA GLY A 175 11.22 -8.57 16.85
C GLY A 175 9.97 -9.07 17.59
N MET A 176 9.73 -8.57 18.80
CA MET A 176 8.63 -9.03 19.66
C MET A 176 7.54 -7.97 19.78
N LEU A 177 6.31 -8.44 19.77
CA LEU A 177 5.09 -7.71 20.10
C LEU A 177 4.41 -8.40 21.29
N TYR A 178 4.17 -7.64 22.36
CA TYR A 178 3.59 -8.14 23.61
C TYR A 178 2.22 -7.51 23.87
#